data_cb447573b93865a3edd9b794846f3550
#
_entry.id   cb447573b93865a3edd9b794846f3550
#
_cell.length_a   1.000
_cell.length_b   1.000
_cell.length_c   1.000
_cell.angle_alpha   90.00
_cell.angle_beta   90.00
_cell.angle_gamma   90.00
#
_symmetry.space_group_name_H-M   'P 1'
#
loop_
_entity.id
_entity.type
_entity.pdbx_description
1 polymer ?
#
loop_
_entity_poly.entity_id
_entity_poly.type
_entity_poly.pdbx_seq_one_letter_code
_entity_poly.pdbx_strand_id
1 'polypeptide(L)'
;MGRSHWAVRASTLAGGAALLLVSACSDSTMPSSGTTIPAAEVSDIGAAAGDEVEQSVEALTNPAAQGYVSPTAPTSCATVDDETDTDSDFVPDEATYTFALPACSFTGFRGGTLEITGTIVLSDPTPEAPDLAATATLHDLRFAFTSPDASRTYTALRNGTRTLTGNADGASLSNAITVVRSAPNRTDATVVHNLLLTFTPAAGESLAFGSPLPDGTFTKSGTLTWSRGSISRTFTVTTVAPLVWDASCTTDRKIASGEIHATLADGGYIRTVWTACGEDPTRSFVPAS
;
A
#
# COMPACT_ATOMS: atom_id res chain seq x y z
N MET A 1 20.89 -6.12 24.89
CA MET A 1 20.35 -4.95 25.60
C MET A 1 20.96 -3.70 25.00
N GLY A 2 20.28 -3.08 24.05
CA GLY A 2 20.71 -1.82 23.42
C GLY A 2 19.47 -0.95 23.20
N ARG A 3 19.30 0.09 24.00
CA ARG A 3 18.21 1.05 23.91
C ARG A 3 18.53 2.07 22.83
N SER A 4 17.78 2.09 21.74
CA SER A 4 17.83 3.18 20.76
C SER A 4 16.77 4.22 21.13
N HIS A 5 17.22 5.38 21.59
CA HIS A 5 16.40 6.56 21.86
C HIS A 5 16.16 7.31 20.53
N TRP A 6 14.94 7.32 20.05
CA TRP A 6 14.51 8.25 19.01
C TRP A 6 13.90 9.49 19.67
N ALA A 7 14.66 10.57 19.64
CA ALA A 7 14.21 11.87 20.12
C ALA A 7 13.44 12.58 19.00
N VAL A 8 12.16 12.82 19.22
CA VAL A 8 11.34 13.72 18.40
C VAL A 8 11.75 15.16 18.74
N ARG A 9 12.39 15.85 17.79
CA ARG A 9 12.63 17.29 17.90
C ARG A 9 11.39 18.06 17.45
N ALA A 10 10.72 18.68 18.41
CA ALA A 10 9.75 19.72 18.15
C ALA A 10 10.49 21.02 17.81
N SER A 11 10.36 21.50 16.58
CA SER A 11 10.85 22.83 16.19
C SER A 11 9.72 23.85 16.34
N THR A 12 9.80 24.66 17.37
CA THR A 12 9.04 25.89 17.51
C THR A 12 9.64 26.97 16.60
N LEU A 13 8.85 27.48 15.66
CA LEU A 13 9.15 28.71 14.92
C LEU A 13 8.26 29.82 15.44
N ALA A 14 8.88 30.75 16.13
CA ALA A 14 8.29 32.03 16.53
C ALA A 14 8.66 33.12 15.51
N GLY A 15 7.66 33.90 15.13
CA GLY A 15 7.68 35.33 14.94
C GLY A 15 8.51 35.96 13.82
N GLY A 16 7.83 36.75 12.99
CA GLY A 16 8.45 37.76 12.18
C GLY A 16 7.48 38.33 11.12
N ALA A 17 6.60 39.25 11.52
CA ALA A 17 5.83 40.06 10.60
C ALA A 17 6.74 41.12 9.98
N ALA A 18 6.92 41.09 8.66
CA ALA A 18 7.46 42.21 7.89
C ALA A 18 6.48 42.54 6.76
N LEU A 19 5.73 43.65 6.93
CA LEU A 19 5.00 44.30 5.85
C LEU A 19 6.01 44.89 4.89
N LEU A 20 6.00 44.42 3.63
CA LEU A 20 6.56 45.15 2.49
C LEU A 20 5.46 45.31 1.46
N LEU A 21 4.97 46.54 1.33
CA LEU A 21 4.18 47.03 0.22
C LEU A 21 5.12 47.15 -0.99
N VAL A 22 4.88 46.40 -2.05
CA VAL A 22 5.43 46.62 -3.37
C VAL A 22 4.31 46.66 -4.37
N SER A 23 4.26 47.79 -5.03
CA SER A 23 3.33 48.25 -6.05
C SER A 23 3.26 47.37 -7.29
N ALA A 24 2.04 47.32 -7.83
CA ALA A 24 1.61 46.66 -9.05
C ALA A 24 2.48 46.98 -10.27
N CYS A 25 2.86 45.92 -10.96
CA CYS A 25 2.92 45.92 -12.42
C CYS A 25 2.03 44.78 -12.89
N SER A 26 0.95 45.16 -13.57
CA SER A 26 0.00 44.26 -14.20
C SER A 26 0.63 43.70 -15.48
N ASP A 27 1.15 42.49 -15.38
CA ASP A 27 1.26 41.61 -16.54
C ASP A 27 0.20 40.50 -16.31
N SER A 28 -0.90 40.63 -17.06
CA SER A 28 -1.97 39.63 -17.10
C SER A 28 -1.55 38.45 -18.00
N THR A 29 -0.60 37.68 -17.57
CA THR A 29 -0.56 36.27 -17.89
C THR A 29 -1.52 35.60 -16.94
N MET A 30 -2.72 35.20 -17.44
CA MET A 30 -3.59 34.33 -16.72
C MET A 30 -2.76 33.11 -16.30
N PRO A 31 -2.63 32.81 -15.01
CA PRO A 31 -2.07 31.53 -14.62
C PRO A 31 -3.02 30.48 -15.19
N SER A 32 -2.50 29.56 -15.99
CA SER A 32 -3.23 28.35 -16.33
C SER A 32 -3.77 27.81 -15.02
N SER A 33 -5.08 27.61 -14.93
CA SER A 33 -5.76 27.09 -13.74
C SER A 33 -5.40 25.60 -13.57
N GLY A 34 -4.13 25.32 -13.36
CA GLY A 34 -3.64 23.98 -13.05
C GLY A 34 -4.27 23.52 -11.75
N THR A 35 -4.69 22.28 -11.72
CA THR A 35 -5.23 21.64 -10.52
C THR A 35 -4.19 21.77 -9.38
N THR A 36 -4.60 22.38 -8.28
CA THR A 36 -3.78 22.42 -7.06
C THR A 36 -4.26 21.33 -6.12
N ILE A 37 -3.37 20.49 -5.63
CA ILE A 37 -3.67 19.45 -4.64
C ILE A 37 -3.09 19.89 -3.29
N PRO A 38 -3.91 19.98 -2.22
CA PRO A 38 -3.42 20.27 -0.88
C PRO A 38 -2.38 19.24 -0.40
N ALA A 39 -1.35 19.67 0.35
CA ALA A 39 -0.26 18.79 0.80
C ALA A 39 -0.74 17.55 1.56
N ALA A 40 -1.82 17.66 2.36
CA ALA A 40 -2.42 16.53 3.06
C ALA A 40 -3.03 15.51 2.09
N GLU A 41 -3.63 15.95 0.98
CA GLU A 41 -4.15 15.06 -0.07
C GLU A 41 -3.01 14.42 -0.87
N VAL A 42 -1.94 15.17 -1.16
CA VAL A 42 -0.71 14.64 -1.82
C VAL A 42 -0.15 13.47 -1.02
N SER A 43 -0.06 13.62 0.31
CA SER A 43 0.39 12.54 1.20
C SER A 43 -0.54 11.33 1.16
N ASP A 44 -1.86 11.54 1.28
CA ASP A 44 -2.85 10.46 1.30
C ASP A 44 -2.92 9.70 -0.04
N ILE A 45 -2.86 10.41 -1.16
CA ILE A 45 -2.90 9.82 -2.51
C ILE A 45 -1.59 9.12 -2.84
N GLY A 46 -0.46 9.78 -2.52
CA GLY A 46 0.87 9.19 -2.71
C GLY A 46 1.06 7.93 -1.86
N ALA A 47 0.54 7.91 -0.62
CA ALA A 47 0.49 6.71 0.19
C ALA A 47 -0.37 5.62 -0.47
N ALA A 48 -1.58 5.96 -0.96
CA ALA A 48 -2.43 5.01 -1.65
C ALA A 48 -1.78 4.46 -2.93
N ALA A 49 -0.99 5.25 -3.65
CA ALA A 49 -0.27 4.80 -4.83
C ALA A 49 0.99 3.97 -4.49
N GLY A 50 1.66 4.24 -3.38
CA GLY A 50 2.94 3.65 -2.99
C GLY A 50 2.82 2.46 -2.03
N ASP A 51 2.05 2.59 -0.96
CA ASP A 51 2.03 1.63 0.16
C ASP A 51 1.53 0.23 -0.23
N GLU A 52 0.75 0.12 -1.32
CA GLU A 52 0.33 -1.20 -1.81
C GLU A 52 1.47 -2.03 -2.41
N VAL A 53 2.58 -1.43 -2.81
CA VAL A 53 3.73 -2.20 -3.31
C VAL A 53 4.27 -3.09 -2.18
N GLU A 54 4.57 -2.51 -1.02
CA GLU A 54 5.10 -3.24 0.13
C GLU A 54 4.11 -4.28 0.67
N GLN A 55 2.82 -3.95 0.70
CA GLN A 55 1.75 -4.88 1.09
C GLN A 55 1.51 -6.00 0.09
N SER A 56 1.83 -5.78 -1.17
CA SER A 56 1.67 -6.78 -2.23
C SER A 56 2.82 -7.77 -2.29
N VAL A 57 3.98 -7.42 -1.71
CA VAL A 57 5.16 -8.29 -1.71
C VAL A 57 4.89 -9.60 -0.97
N GLU A 58 4.24 -9.55 0.19
CA GLU A 58 3.89 -10.77 0.93
C GLU A 58 2.93 -11.66 0.14
N ALA A 59 2.03 -11.06 -0.64
CA ALA A 59 1.11 -11.80 -1.48
C ALA A 59 1.81 -12.59 -2.61
N LEU A 60 3.00 -12.16 -3.03
CA LEU A 60 3.77 -12.84 -4.08
C LEU A 60 4.43 -14.15 -3.61
N THR A 61 4.66 -14.29 -2.30
CA THR A 61 5.36 -15.45 -1.74
C THR A 61 4.53 -16.23 -0.74
N ASN A 62 3.45 -15.63 -0.24
CA ASN A 62 2.50 -16.26 0.67
C ASN A 62 1.08 -15.83 0.31
N PRO A 63 0.35 -16.62 -0.50
CA PRO A 63 -1.01 -16.30 -0.93
C PRO A 63 -1.98 -16.10 0.25
N ALA A 64 -1.83 -16.85 1.32
CA ALA A 64 -2.64 -16.69 2.53
C ALA A 64 -2.46 -15.32 3.19
N ALA A 65 -1.35 -14.62 2.93
CA ALA A 65 -1.09 -13.27 3.40
C ALA A 65 -1.70 -12.16 2.51
N GLN A 66 -2.35 -12.48 1.41
CA GLN A 66 -2.86 -11.48 0.43
C GLN A 66 -3.84 -10.44 1.01
N GLY A 67 -4.41 -10.70 2.17
CA GLY A 67 -5.28 -9.77 2.87
C GLY A 67 -4.59 -8.92 3.92
N TYR A 68 -3.36 -9.22 4.30
CA TYR A 68 -2.69 -8.65 5.47
C TYR A 68 -1.94 -7.35 5.16
N VAL A 69 -1.87 -6.50 6.17
CA VAL A 69 -1.17 -5.20 6.14
C VAL A 69 0.12 -5.24 6.96
N SER A 70 0.39 -6.35 7.64
CA SER A 70 1.55 -6.44 8.53
C SER A 70 2.07 -7.87 8.60
N PRO A 71 3.39 -8.09 8.46
CA PRO A 71 4.03 -9.38 8.65
C PRO A 71 3.90 -9.93 10.08
N THR A 72 3.34 -9.15 10.99
CA THR A 72 3.17 -9.50 12.41
C THR A 72 1.74 -9.86 12.79
N ALA A 73 0.76 -9.76 11.87
CA ALA A 73 -0.60 -10.22 12.15
C ALA A 73 -0.66 -11.74 11.84
N PRO A 74 -0.76 -12.61 12.85
CA PRO A 74 -0.72 -14.02 12.60
C PRO A 74 -2.01 -14.48 11.90
N THR A 75 -1.86 -15.25 10.82
CA THR A 75 -2.94 -16.08 10.26
C THR A 75 -3.61 -16.95 11.33
N SER A 76 -2.90 -17.23 12.42
CA SER A 76 -3.35 -18.00 13.58
C SER A 76 -4.59 -17.46 14.29
N CYS A 77 -5.04 -16.23 14.00
CA CYS A 77 -6.28 -15.71 14.57
C CYS A 77 -7.51 -15.99 13.72
N ALA A 78 -7.36 -16.26 12.43
CA ALA A 78 -8.45 -16.59 11.54
C ALA A 78 -8.95 -18.02 11.78
N THR A 79 -10.24 -18.22 11.65
CA THR A 79 -10.79 -19.57 11.43
C THR A 79 -10.76 -19.86 9.94
N VAL A 80 -10.38 -21.07 9.56
CA VAL A 80 -10.25 -21.48 8.17
C VAL A 80 -11.22 -22.62 7.91
N ASP A 81 -11.98 -22.51 6.82
CA ASP A 81 -12.82 -23.59 6.32
C ASP A 81 -12.15 -24.15 5.07
N ASP A 82 -11.88 -25.45 5.09
CA ASP A 82 -11.24 -26.23 4.03
C ASP A 82 -9.87 -25.66 3.56
N GLU A 83 -8.85 -26.46 3.65
CA GLU A 83 -7.49 -26.14 3.18
C GLU A 83 -6.99 -27.28 2.26
N THR A 84 -7.89 -27.87 1.45
CA THR A 84 -7.47 -28.86 0.46
C THR A 84 -6.58 -28.19 -0.56
N ASP A 85 -5.40 -28.75 -0.77
CA ASP A 85 -4.39 -28.32 -1.73
C ASP A 85 -4.02 -29.57 -2.56
N THR A 86 -4.61 -29.69 -3.73
CA THR A 86 -4.56 -30.94 -4.52
C THR A 86 -3.22 -31.16 -5.20
N ASP A 87 -2.56 -30.09 -5.62
CA ASP A 87 -1.28 -30.16 -6.34
C ASP A 87 -0.06 -29.83 -5.47
N SER A 88 -0.29 -29.44 -4.20
CA SER A 88 0.73 -29.19 -3.19
C SER A 88 1.67 -27.99 -3.51
N ASP A 89 1.11 -26.93 -4.08
CA ASP A 89 1.84 -25.69 -4.39
C ASP A 89 1.75 -24.61 -3.32
N PHE A 90 1.09 -24.92 -2.18
CA PHE A 90 0.81 -24.04 -1.03
C PHE A 90 -0.34 -23.04 -1.24
N VAL A 91 -1.10 -23.18 -2.30
CA VAL A 91 -2.36 -22.46 -2.52
C VAL A 91 -3.52 -23.46 -2.34
N PRO A 92 -4.44 -23.27 -1.41
CA PRO A 92 -5.58 -24.17 -1.31
C PRO A 92 -6.48 -24.05 -2.53
N ASP A 93 -7.07 -25.16 -2.99
CA ASP A 93 -8.05 -25.20 -4.07
C ASP A 93 -9.12 -24.11 -3.88
N GLU A 94 -9.67 -24.05 -2.66
CA GLU A 94 -10.47 -22.96 -2.14
C GLU A 94 -10.43 -22.99 -0.60
N ALA A 95 -10.17 -21.84 0.02
CA ALA A 95 -10.23 -21.70 1.49
C ALA A 95 -10.85 -20.37 1.89
N THR A 96 -11.67 -20.37 2.94
CA THR A 96 -12.25 -19.16 3.52
C THR A 96 -11.60 -18.88 4.87
N TYR A 97 -10.90 -17.75 4.96
CA TYR A 97 -10.31 -17.22 6.18
C TYR A 97 -11.25 -16.20 6.80
N THR A 98 -11.79 -16.49 7.99
CA THR A 98 -12.69 -15.61 8.74
C THR A 98 -11.97 -15.00 9.93
N PHE A 99 -11.90 -13.66 9.96
CA PHE A 99 -11.31 -12.87 11.04
C PHE A 99 -12.42 -12.36 11.95
N ALA A 100 -12.35 -12.68 13.23
CA ALA A 100 -13.34 -12.27 14.21
C ALA A 100 -12.70 -11.87 15.55
N LEU A 101 -13.36 -10.94 16.25
CA LEU A 101 -12.98 -10.56 17.60
C LEU A 101 -13.54 -11.57 18.63
N PRO A 102 -12.86 -11.80 19.76
CA PRO A 102 -11.63 -11.12 20.21
C PRO A 102 -10.33 -11.77 19.69
N ALA A 103 -10.38 -12.89 18.95
CA ALA A 103 -9.19 -13.65 18.56
C ALA A 103 -8.23 -12.80 17.71
N CYS A 104 -8.77 -11.99 16.79
CA CYS A 104 -7.98 -11.12 15.91
C CYS A 104 -7.84 -9.69 16.47
N SER A 105 -7.51 -9.59 17.76
CA SER A 105 -7.14 -8.32 18.41
C SER A 105 -5.73 -8.43 18.97
N PHE A 106 -4.84 -7.52 18.53
CA PHE A 106 -3.41 -7.58 18.82
C PHE A 106 -2.94 -6.30 19.47
N THR A 107 -2.07 -6.43 20.49
CA THR A 107 -1.33 -5.27 21.02
C THR A 107 -0.11 -5.02 20.15
N GLY A 108 -0.12 -3.89 19.43
CA GLY A 108 0.97 -3.51 18.54
C GLY A 108 2.21 -2.98 19.27
N PHE A 109 3.27 -2.75 18.50
CA PHE A 109 4.61 -2.36 18.97
C PHE A 109 4.67 -1.08 19.83
N ARG A 110 3.68 -0.28 19.95
CA ARG A 110 3.65 0.92 20.83
C ARG A 110 2.50 0.89 21.83
N GLY A 111 2.00 -0.32 22.12
CA GLY A 111 0.89 -0.51 23.04
C GLY A 111 -0.48 -0.13 22.46
N GLY A 112 -0.57 0.24 21.19
CA GLY A 112 -1.84 0.40 20.50
C GLY A 112 -2.47 -0.95 20.16
N THR A 113 -3.78 -0.96 19.91
CA THR A 113 -4.53 -2.16 19.54
C THR A 113 -4.81 -2.16 18.04
N LEU A 114 -4.51 -3.27 17.37
CA LEU A 114 -4.93 -3.58 16.02
C LEU A 114 -6.00 -4.66 16.06
N GLU A 115 -7.15 -4.40 15.48
CA GLU A 115 -8.26 -5.35 15.34
C GLU A 115 -8.48 -5.65 13.86
N ILE A 116 -8.68 -6.94 13.53
CA ILE A 116 -8.97 -7.39 12.18
C ILE A 116 -10.31 -8.14 12.19
N THR A 117 -11.19 -7.79 11.25
CA THR A 117 -12.48 -8.50 11.04
C THR A 117 -12.78 -8.60 9.55
N GLY A 118 -13.63 -9.53 9.15
CA GLY A 118 -14.03 -9.78 7.77
C GLY A 118 -13.56 -11.12 7.25
N THR A 119 -13.64 -11.32 5.94
CA THR A 119 -13.28 -12.60 5.32
C THR A 119 -12.37 -12.41 4.11
N ILE A 120 -11.54 -13.43 3.86
CA ILE A 120 -10.77 -13.61 2.63
C ILE A 120 -11.14 -14.99 2.09
N VAL A 121 -11.61 -15.03 0.85
CA VAL A 121 -11.70 -16.29 0.10
C VAL A 121 -10.46 -16.37 -0.77
N LEU A 122 -9.62 -17.36 -0.54
CA LEU A 122 -8.46 -17.68 -1.34
C LEU A 122 -8.80 -18.87 -2.22
N SER A 123 -8.47 -18.80 -3.49
CA SER A 123 -8.66 -19.90 -4.43
C SER A 123 -7.46 -20.04 -5.36
N ASP A 124 -7.14 -21.28 -5.69
CA ASP A 124 -6.24 -21.63 -6.77
C ASP A 124 -7.00 -21.65 -8.09
N PRO A 125 -6.60 -20.88 -9.12
CA PRO A 125 -7.20 -20.93 -10.46
C PRO A 125 -6.87 -22.21 -11.21
N THR A 126 -5.86 -22.95 -10.82
CA THR A 126 -5.31 -24.12 -11.51
C THR A 126 -5.02 -25.30 -10.57
N PRO A 127 -6.00 -25.80 -9.79
CA PRO A 127 -5.80 -26.72 -8.67
C PRO A 127 -5.23 -28.12 -9.05
N GLU A 128 -5.01 -28.37 -10.32
CA GLU A 128 -4.43 -29.62 -10.84
C GLU A 128 -2.98 -29.46 -11.33
N ALA A 129 -2.42 -28.23 -11.25
CA ALA A 129 -1.11 -27.93 -11.84
C ALA A 129 -0.34 -26.92 -10.96
N PRO A 130 0.74 -27.33 -10.31
CA PRO A 130 1.50 -26.45 -9.43
C PRO A 130 2.09 -25.26 -10.20
N ASP A 131 1.63 -24.08 -9.87
CA ASP A 131 2.12 -22.82 -10.45
C ASP A 131 2.10 -21.67 -9.41
N LEU A 132 2.48 -20.47 -9.81
CA LEU A 132 2.40 -19.27 -8.98
C LEU A 132 1.10 -18.52 -9.30
N ALA A 133 -0.05 -19.15 -9.07
CA ALA A 133 -1.35 -18.56 -9.28
C ALA A 133 -2.19 -18.59 -8.01
N ALA A 134 -2.87 -17.48 -7.70
CA ALA A 134 -3.79 -17.39 -6.57
C ALA A 134 -4.77 -16.25 -6.77
N THR A 135 -6.02 -16.43 -6.36
CA THR A 135 -7.01 -15.37 -6.30
C THR A 135 -7.51 -15.19 -4.88
N ALA A 136 -7.40 -13.96 -4.35
CA ALA A 136 -7.95 -13.60 -3.05
C ALA A 136 -9.10 -12.60 -3.21
N THR A 137 -10.28 -12.96 -2.74
CA THR A 137 -11.45 -12.07 -2.68
C THR A 137 -11.65 -11.59 -1.25
N LEU A 138 -11.63 -10.27 -1.07
CA LEU A 138 -11.75 -9.59 0.22
C LEU A 138 -13.21 -9.16 0.43
N HIS A 139 -13.82 -9.62 1.53
CA HIS A 139 -15.18 -9.24 1.91
C HIS A 139 -15.16 -8.55 3.28
N ASP A 140 -15.46 -7.25 3.28
CA ASP A 140 -15.52 -6.41 4.47
C ASP A 140 -14.30 -6.57 5.39
N LEU A 141 -13.13 -6.77 4.78
CA LEU A 141 -11.89 -6.93 5.52
C LEU A 141 -11.50 -5.58 6.15
N ARG A 142 -11.73 -5.48 7.44
CA ARG A 142 -11.56 -4.26 8.22
C ARG A 142 -10.36 -4.38 9.15
N PHE A 143 -9.50 -3.37 9.06
CA PHE A 143 -8.41 -3.13 10.01
C PHE A 143 -8.78 -1.91 10.85
N ALA A 144 -8.74 -2.03 12.17
CA ALA A 144 -8.96 -0.93 13.10
C ALA A 144 -7.76 -0.81 14.03
N PHE A 145 -7.09 0.33 13.97
CA PHE A 145 -6.00 0.66 14.87
C PHE A 145 -6.47 1.69 15.90
N THR A 146 -6.16 1.45 17.16
CA THR A 146 -6.41 2.40 18.26
C THR A 146 -5.09 2.64 19.00
N SER A 147 -4.71 3.93 19.18
CA SER A 147 -3.51 4.31 19.94
C SER A 147 -3.66 3.93 21.43
N PRO A 148 -2.55 3.77 22.19
CA PRO A 148 -2.59 3.35 23.60
C PRO A 148 -3.44 4.25 24.49
N ASP A 149 -3.47 5.54 24.20
CA ASP A 149 -4.25 6.56 24.90
C ASP A 149 -5.67 6.72 24.36
N ALA A 150 -6.07 5.87 23.40
CA ALA A 150 -7.34 5.93 22.67
C ALA A 150 -7.64 7.30 21.99
N SER A 151 -6.66 8.18 21.90
CA SER A 151 -6.83 9.51 21.30
C SER A 151 -6.92 9.46 19.77
N ARG A 152 -6.45 8.37 19.16
CA ARG A 152 -6.44 8.16 17.72
C ARG A 152 -6.99 6.79 17.38
N THR A 153 -8.00 6.77 16.52
CA THR A 153 -8.53 5.56 15.92
C THR A 153 -8.46 5.72 14.40
N TYR A 154 -7.94 4.73 13.74
CA TYR A 154 -7.88 4.68 12.28
C TYR A 154 -8.48 3.36 11.81
N THR A 155 -9.33 3.40 10.79
CA THR A 155 -9.88 2.20 10.18
C THR A 155 -9.65 2.18 8.68
N ALA A 156 -9.43 0.98 8.14
CA ALA A 156 -9.40 0.71 6.72
C ALA A 156 -10.30 -0.49 6.43
N LEU A 157 -11.35 -0.28 5.65
CA LEU A 157 -12.25 -1.33 5.17
C LEU A 157 -11.89 -1.64 3.72
N ARG A 158 -11.65 -2.90 3.40
CA ARG A 158 -11.22 -3.36 2.08
C ARG A 158 -12.20 -4.35 1.50
N ASN A 159 -12.56 -4.14 0.24
CA ASN A 159 -13.39 -5.02 -0.57
C ASN A 159 -12.80 -5.13 -1.97
N GLY A 160 -12.88 -6.31 -2.59
CA GLY A 160 -12.43 -6.51 -3.96
C GLY A 160 -11.59 -7.76 -4.13
N THR A 161 -10.84 -7.84 -5.23
CA THR A 161 -10.11 -9.03 -5.64
C THR A 161 -8.66 -8.71 -5.94
N ARG A 162 -7.78 -9.64 -5.56
CA ARG A 162 -6.37 -9.71 -5.96
C ARG A 162 -6.16 -11.00 -6.72
N THR A 163 -5.45 -10.94 -7.84
CA THR A 163 -5.08 -12.13 -8.60
C THR A 163 -3.59 -12.11 -8.85
N LEU A 164 -2.91 -13.14 -8.35
CA LEU A 164 -1.51 -13.43 -8.59
C LEU A 164 -1.39 -14.42 -9.73
N THR A 165 -0.47 -14.18 -10.65
CA THR A 165 -0.07 -15.11 -11.69
C THR A 165 1.43 -14.99 -11.91
N GLY A 166 2.12 -16.11 -12.12
CA GLY A 166 3.56 -16.05 -12.30
C GLY A 166 4.21 -17.43 -12.47
N ASN A 167 5.52 -17.41 -12.43
CA ASN A 167 6.38 -18.58 -12.44
C ASN A 167 7.73 -18.22 -11.79
N ALA A 168 8.72 -19.11 -11.85
CA ALA A 168 10.05 -18.88 -11.28
C ALA A 168 10.76 -17.62 -11.82
N ASP A 169 10.42 -17.16 -13.04
CA ASP A 169 11.08 -16.02 -13.70
C ASP A 169 10.40 -14.68 -13.39
N GLY A 170 9.24 -14.68 -12.76
CA GLY A 170 8.54 -13.47 -12.37
C GLY A 170 7.06 -13.66 -12.10
N ALA A 171 6.45 -12.65 -11.49
CA ALA A 171 5.04 -12.68 -11.14
C ALA A 171 4.34 -11.33 -11.35
N SER A 172 3.05 -11.38 -11.57
CA SER A 172 2.17 -10.23 -11.71
C SER A 172 1.02 -10.33 -10.71
N LEU A 173 0.75 -9.25 -9.99
CA LEU A 173 -0.37 -9.11 -9.06
C LEU A 173 -1.32 -8.03 -9.57
N SER A 174 -2.52 -8.44 -9.96
CA SER A 174 -3.61 -7.54 -10.30
C SER A 174 -4.42 -7.21 -9.04
N ASN A 175 -4.65 -5.92 -8.78
CA ASN A 175 -5.44 -5.43 -7.66
C ASN A 175 -6.67 -4.67 -8.16
N ALA A 176 -7.86 -5.18 -7.90
CA ALA A 176 -9.14 -4.52 -8.11
C ALA A 176 -9.83 -4.33 -6.75
N ILE A 177 -9.35 -3.36 -5.96
CA ILE A 177 -9.72 -3.20 -4.55
C ILE A 177 -10.27 -1.80 -4.28
N THR A 178 -11.33 -1.75 -3.48
CA THR A 178 -11.82 -0.51 -2.86
C THR A 178 -11.41 -0.48 -1.39
N VAL A 179 -10.79 0.61 -0.97
CA VAL A 179 -10.39 0.86 0.42
C VAL A 179 -11.10 2.10 0.94
N VAL A 180 -11.90 1.96 2.00
CA VAL A 180 -12.49 3.09 2.73
C VAL A 180 -11.65 3.32 3.98
N ARG A 181 -11.08 4.52 4.08
CA ARG A 181 -10.22 4.94 5.20
C ARG A 181 -10.96 5.95 6.05
N SER A 182 -11.11 5.67 7.34
CA SER A 182 -11.77 6.56 8.31
C SER A 182 -10.81 6.93 9.43
N ALA A 183 -10.91 8.18 9.88
CA ALA A 183 -10.17 8.69 11.03
C ALA A 183 -11.05 9.69 11.81
N PRO A 184 -10.86 9.87 13.13
CA PRO A 184 -11.64 10.82 13.93
C PRO A 184 -11.59 12.23 13.35
N ASN A 185 -12.74 12.89 13.33
CA ASN A 185 -12.88 14.29 12.89
C ASN A 185 -12.45 14.56 11.43
N ARG A 186 -12.42 13.53 10.58
CA ARG A 186 -12.15 13.66 9.14
C ARG A 186 -13.24 12.93 8.35
N THR A 187 -13.62 13.49 7.22
CA THR A 187 -14.47 12.79 6.25
C THR A 187 -13.71 11.58 5.71
N ASP A 188 -14.40 10.46 5.58
CA ASP A 188 -13.83 9.24 5.04
C ASP A 188 -13.24 9.48 3.64
N ALA A 189 -12.13 8.83 3.38
CA ALA A 189 -11.54 8.77 2.05
C ALA A 189 -11.77 7.38 1.45
N THR A 190 -12.23 7.35 0.21
CA THR A 190 -12.36 6.12 -0.57
C THR A 190 -11.29 6.10 -1.64
N VAL A 191 -10.60 4.97 -1.75
CA VAL A 191 -9.60 4.72 -2.80
C VAL A 191 -10.00 3.47 -3.56
N VAL A 192 -10.16 3.62 -4.87
CA VAL A 192 -10.39 2.49 -5.79
C VAL A 192 -9.10 2.23 -6.55
N HIS A 193 -8.57 1.03 -6.41
CA HIS A 193 -7.36 0.56 -7.06
C HIS A 193 -7.72 -0.39 -8.19
N ASN A 194 -7.24 -0.09 -9.40
CA ASN A 194 -7.18 -1.01 -10.52
C ASN A 194 -5.74 -1.00 -11.02
N LEU A 195 -4.89 -1.76 -10.32
CA LEU A 195 -3.44 -1.69 -10.44
C LEU A 195 -2.87 -3.06 -10.80
N LEU A 196 -1.84 -3.05 -11.64
CA LEU A 196 -1.00 -4.20 -11.94
C LEU A 196 0.40 -3.93 -11.37
N LEU A 197 0.87 -4.83 -10.51
CA LEU A 197 2.23 -4.87 -10.02
C LEU A 197 2.93 -6.07 -10.67
N THR A 198 4.10 -5.87 -11.25
CA THR A 198 4.91 -6.96 -11.82
C THR A 198 6.26 -7.00 -11.10
N PHE A 199 6.66 -8.18 -10.66
CA PHE A 199 7.97 -8.44 -10.08
C PHE A 199 8.82 -9.24 -11.05
N THR A 200 10.07 -8.84 -11.19
CA THR A 200 11.10 -9.56 -11.95
C THR A 200 12.29 -9.85 -11.02
N PRO A 201 12.61 -11.10 -10.72
CA PRO A 201 13.78 -11.46 -9.92
C PRO A 201 15.07 -10.94 -10.55
N ALA A 202 16.09 -10.72 -9.73
CA ALA A 202 17.42 -10.40 -10.21
C ALA A 202 18.05 -11.61 -10.95
N ALA A 203 19.03 -11.34 -11.79
CA ALA A 203 19.67 -12.40 -12.58
C ALA A 203 20.24 -13.51 -11.67
N GLY A 204 19.80 -14.72 -11.88
CA GLY A 204 20.19 -15.90 -11.10
C GLY A 204 19.30 -16.20 -9.89
N GLU A 205 18.33 -15.34 -9.59
CA GLU A 205 17.31 -15.54 -8.57
C GLU A 205 16.04 -16.13 -9.18
N SER A 206 15.19 -16.72 -8.35
CA SER A 206 13.92 -17.31 -8.78
C SER A 206 12.83 -17.15 -7.70
N LEU A 207 11.57 -17.07 -8.14
CA LEU A 207 10.40 -17.05 -7.26
C LEU A 207 9.97 -18.47 -6.88
N ALA A 208 9.53 -18.63 -5.63
CA ALA A 208 8.83 -19.83 -5.18
C ALA A 208 7.88 -19.47 -4.04
N PHE A 209 6.68 -20.06 -4.00
CA PHE A 209 5.80 -19.97 -2.84
C PHE A 209 6.47 -20.50 -1.58
N GLY A 210 6.10 -19.90 -0.44
CA GLY A 210 6.67 -20.29 0.85
C GLY A 210 8.13 -19.85 1.07
N SER A 211 8.78 -19.23 0.07
CA SER A 211 10.14 -18.69 0.18
C SER A 211 10.13 -17.17 0.30
N PRO A 212 11.09 -16.56 1.00
CA PRO A 212 11.25 -15.11 0.99
C PRO A 212 11.44 -14.58 -0.44
N LEU A 213 10.88 -13.42 -0.73
CA LEU A 213 11.06 -12.77 -2.03
C LEU A 213 12.55 -12.45 -2.25
N PRO A 214 13.15 -12.90 -3.37
CA PRO A 214 14.56 -12.64 -3.68
C PRO A 214 14.77 -11.17 -4.09
N ASP A 215 16.02 -10.78 -4.31
CA ASP A 215 16.35 -9.51 -4.94
C ASP A 215 15.67 -9.39 -6.30
N GLY A 216 15.26 -8.17 -6.66
CA GLY A 216 14.58 -7.96 -7.93
C GLY A 216 14.04 -6.54 -8.12
N THR A 217 13.15 -6.40 -9.07
CA THR A 217 12.53 -5.12 -9.37
C THR A 217 11.04 -5.22 -9.51
N PHE A 218 10.35 -4.17 -9.06
CA PHE A 218 8.91 -4.00 -9.29
C PHE A 218 8.64 -2.93 -10.33
N THR A 219 7.63 -3.17 -11.14
CA THR A 219 6.94 -2.13 -11.91
C THR A 219 5.47 -2.09 -11.52
N LYS A 220 4.87 -0.90 -11.53
CA LYS A 220 3.47 -0.67 -11.18
C LYS A 220 2.80 0.17 -12.26
N SER A 221 1.59 -0.23 -12.67
CA SER A 221 0.78 0.51 -13.64
C SER A 221 -0.70 0.36 -13.34
N GLY A 222 -1.54 1.22 -13.94
CA GLY A 222 -2.99 1.14 -13.84
C GLY A 222 -3.64 2.45 -13.42
N THR A 223 -4.78 2.37 -12.74
CA THR A 223 -5.54 3.55 -12.30
C THR A 223 -5.83 3.51 -10.80
N LEU A 224 -5.84 4.69 -10.20
CA LEU A 224 -6.21 4.93 -8.82
C LEU A 224 -7.24 6.06 -8.78
N THR A 225 -8.41 5.83 -8.21
CA THR A 225 -9.38 6.89 -7.94
C THR A 225 -9.45 7.14 -6.45
N TRP A 226 -9.12 8.35 -6.05
CA TRP A 226 -9.23 8.82 -4.67
C TRP A 226 -10.40 9.80 -4.55
N SER A 227 -11.20 9.65 -3.49
CA SER A 227 -12.31 10.55 -3.20
C SER A 227 -12.42 10.85 -1.70
N ARG A 228 -12.85 12.07 -1.37
CA ARG A 228 -13.18 12.50 -0.01
C ARG A 228 -14.29 13.55 -0.05
N GLY A 229 -15.45 13.24 0.53
CA GLY A 229 -16.64 14.08 0.43
C GLY A 229 -17.06 14.26 -1.03
N SER A 230 -17.14 15.50 -1.50
CA SER A 230 -17.49 15.83 -2.89
C SER A 230 -16.29 15.86 -3.86
N ILE A 231 -15.08 15.69 -3.36
CA ILE A 231 -13.87 15.72 -4.18
C ILE A 231 -13.57 14.29 -4.66
N SER A 232 -13.38 14.13 -5.96
CA SER A 232 -12.93 12.88 -6.58
C SER A 232 -11.85 13.18 -7.63
N ARG A 233 -10.78 12.37 -7.63
CA ARG A 233 -9.64 12.51 -8.56
C ARG A 233 -9.22 11.13 -9.04
N THR A 234 -9.06 10.98 -10.33
CA THR A 234 -8.54 9.75 -10.94
C THR A 234 -7.14 10.00 -11.48
N PHE A 235 -6.24 9.07 -11.17
CA PHE A 235 -4.84 9.11 -11.54
C PHE A 235 -4.49 7.89 -12.38
N THR A 236 -3.65 8.08 -13.39
CA THR A 236 -2.91 6.99 -14.04
C THR A 236 -1.61 6.79 -13.26
N VAL A 237 -1.39 5.58 -12.76
CA VAL A 237 -0.18 5.20 -12.02
C VAL A 237 0.80 4.55 -12.99
N THR A 238 2.04 5.00 -12.97
CA THR A 238 3.11 4.43 -13.79
C THR A 238 4.43 4.41 -13.01
N THR A 239 5.23 3.39 -13.23
CA THR A 239 6.62 3.33 -12.78
C THR A 239 7.49 4.10 -13.75
N VAL A 240 8.22 5.09 -13.26
CA VAL A 240 9.18 5.91 -14.03
C VAL A 240 10.58 5.32 -13.91
N ALA A 241 10.98 4.94 -12.70
CA ALA A 241 12.17 4.15 -12.46
C ALA A 241 11.77 2.87 -11.69
N PRO A 242 12.20 1.67 -12.12
CA PRO A 242 11.87 0.43 -11.45
C PRO A 242 12.14 0.51 -9.94
N LEU A 243 11.24 -0.04 -9.13
CA LEU A 243 11.39 -0.11 -7.70
C LEU A 243 12.32 -1.28 -7.38
N VAL A 244 13.51 -0.99 -6.88
CA VAL A 244 14.51 -2.01 -6.54
C VAL A 244 14.20 -2.59 -5.17
N TRP A 245 13.90 -3.89 -5.12
CA TRP A 245 13.72 -4.66 -3.91
C TRP A 245 15.05 -5.27 -3.49
N ASP A 246 15.44 -5.02 -2.23
CA ASP A 246 16.63 -5.55 -1.59
C ASP A 246 16.23 -6.51 -0.48
N ALA A 247 16.31 -7.80 -0.74
CA ALA A 247 15.98 -8.86 0.20
C ALA A 247 16.88 -8.85 1.44
N SER A 248 18.10 -8.36 1.32
CA SER A 248 19.08 -8.26 2.41
C SER A 248 18.77 -7.14 3.40
N CYS A 249 17.86 -6.23 3.05
CA CYS A 249 17.41 -5.16 3.93
C CYS A 249 16.76 -5.72 5.20
N THR A 250 17.25 -5.31 6.36
CA THR A 250 16.80 -5.81 7.67
C THR A 250 15.60 -5.07 8.25
N THR A 251 15.06 -4.10 7.53
CA THR A 251 13.87 -3.33 7.92
C THR A 251 12.62 -3.88 7.21
N ASP A 252 11.44 -3.50 7.69
CA ASP A 252 10.17 -3.88 7.06
C ASP A 252 9.98 -3.23 5.67
N ARG A 253 10.75 -2.18 5.36
CA ARG A 253 10.74 -1.46 4.08
C ARG A 253 11.96 -1.82 3.26
N LYS A 254 11.78 -2.69 2.30
CA LYS A 254 12.84 -3.29 1.51
C LYS A 254 13.03 -2.66 0.12
N ILE A 255 12.28 -1.60 -0.21
CA ILE A 255 12.50 -0.87 -1.46
C ILE A 255 13.68 0.07 -1.28
N ALA A 256 14.79 -0.22 -1.97
CA ALA A 256 16.03 0.53 -1.88
C ALA A 256 16.05 1.77 -2.79
N SER A 257 15.36 1.75 -3.92
CA SER A 257 15.27 2.89 -4.84
C SER A 257 14.11 2.73 -5.82
N GLY A 258 13.75 3.80 -6.50
CA GLY A 258 12.78 3.80 -7.58
C GLY A 258 11.83 5.00 -7.54
N GLU A 259 10.97 5.10 -8.55
CA GLU A 259 10.06 6.23 -8.69
C GLU A 259 8.76 5.81 -9.37
N ILE A 260 7.63 6.23 -8.81
CA ILE A 260 6.31 6.13 -9.43
C ILE A 260 5.66 7.50 -9.56
N HIS A 261 4.87 7.68 -10.60
CA HIS A 261 4.00 8.84 -10.80
C HIS A 261 2.54 8.42 -10.75
N ALA A 262 1.71 9.19 -10.05
CA ALA A 262 0.26 9.17 -10.15
C ALA A 262 -0.17 10.45 -10.87
N THR A 263 -0.54 10.33 -12.16
CA THR A 263 -0.75 11.44 -13.09
C THR A 263 -2.23 11.72 -13.28
N LEU A 264 -2.63 12.98 -13.15
CA LEU A 264 -3.96 13.49 -13.46
C LEU A 264 -4.16 13.65 -14.98
N ALA A 265 -5.41 13.78 -15.40
CA ALA A 265 -5.76 14.01 -16.82
C ALA A 265 -5.22 15.33 -17.38
N ASP A 266 -5.00 16.34 -16.53
CA ASP A 266 -4.41 17.65 -16.91
C ASP A 266 -2.88 17.61 -17.01
N GLY A 267 -2.24 16.47 -16.69
CA GLY A 267 -0.80 16.28 -16.73
C GLY A 267 -0.06 16.60 -15.43
N GLY A 268 -0.73 17.17 -14.41
CA GLY A 268 -0.17 17.28 -13.07
C GLY A 268 -0.03 15.89 -12.42
N TYR A 269 1.01 15.66 -11.60
CA TYR A 269 1.22 14.34 -11.03
C TYR A 269 1.78 14.39 -9.60
N ILE A 270 1.48 13.33 -8.85
CA ILE A 270 2.13 13.06 -7.57
C ILE A 270 3.30 12.13 -7.83
N ARG A 271 4.48 12.62 -7.48
CA ARG A 271 5.75 11.93 -7.54
C ARG A 271 6.02 11.24 -6.22
N THR A 272 6.30 9.94 -6.22
CA THR A 272 6.74 9.17 -5.05
C THR A 272 8.10 8.55 -5.35
N VAL A 273 9.10 8.82 -4.50
CA VAL A 273 10.50 8.41 -4.71
C VAL A 273 11.02 7.68 -3.49
N TRP A 274 11.59 6.51 -3.69
CA TRP A 274 12.36 5.75 -2.71
C TRP A 274 13.84 6.01 -2.94
N THR A 275 14.59 6.21 -1.86
CA THR A 275 16.02 6.58 -1.89
C THR A 275 16.90 5.62 -1.12
N ALA A 276 16.35 4.93 -0.13
CA ALA A 276 17.05 3.92 0.64
C ALA A 276 16.06 2.96 1.31
N CYS A 277 16.51 1.76 1.55
CA CYS A 277 15.85 0.76 2.36
C CYS A 277 15.64 1.27 3.81
N GLY A 278 14.47 1.04 4.37
CA GLY A 278 14.09 1.49 5.72
C GLY A 278 13.60 2.94 5.80
N GLU A 279 13.72 3.72 4.75
CA GLU A 279 13.26 5.10 4.73
C GLU A 279 11.84 5.24 4.16
N ASP A 280 11.12 6.25 4.65
CA ASP A 280 9.85 6.65 4.06
C ASP A 280 10.07 7.26 2.67
N PRO A 281 9.30 6.88 1.64
CA PRO A 281 9.39 7.52 0.35
C PRO A 281 8.98 8.99 0.43
N THR A 282 9.68 9.83 -0.32
CA THR A 282 9.31 11.24 -0.46
C THR A 282 8.16 11.39 -1.44
N ARG A 283 7.21 12.29 -1.15
CA ARG A 283 6.02 12.54 -1.96
C ARG A 283 5.88 14.02 -2.24
N SER A 284 5.69 14.37 -3.50
CA SER A 284 5.50 15.76 -3.93
C SER A 284 4.51 15.85 -5.08
N PHE A 285 3.78 16.96 -5.16
CA PHE A 285 2.93 17.26 -6.31
C PHE A 285 3.72 18.13 -7.29
N VAL A 286 3.69 17.76 -8.57
CA VAL A 286 4.24 18.51 -9.69
C VAL A 286 3.07 18.98 -10.55
N PRO A 287 2.83 20.29 -10.68
CA PRO A 287 1.72 20.80 -11.49
C PRO A 287 1.97 20.53 -12.98
N ALA A 288 0.89 20.52 -13.76
CA ALA A 288 0.97 20.51 -15.22
C ALA A 288 1.73 21.75 -15.70
N SER A 289 2.60 21.58 -16.72
CA SER A 289 3.38 22.66 -17.35
C SER A 289 2.56 23.46 -18.37
#